data_7ac8ee0148b3f4007db7657a1f9af4d5
#
_entry.id   7ac8ee0148b3f4007db7657a1f9af4d5
#
_cell.length_a   1.000
_cell.length_b   1.000
_cell.length_c   1.000
_cell.angle_alpha   90.00
_cell.angle_beta   90.00
_cell.angle_gamma   90.00
#
_symmetry.space_group_name_H-M   'P 1'
#
loop_
_entity.id
_entity.type
_entity.pdbx_description
1 polymer ?
#
loop_
_entity_poly.entity_id
_entity_poly.type
_entity_poly.pdbx_seq_one_letter_code
_entity_poly.pdbx_strand_id
1 'polypeptide(L)'
;VGDFPFVDMEDPDAVVAAVRRATHIVTATSVAGVIGRRYPVGPFLEGQVLVNIGAEDEYGPLFPEQSVLNRKVAVNFALEEPTHLRYIETTFALQNAGLEWVLNHPEARGIVVPPEPMQESLLEIVRREGAIAGELRLIGL
;
A
#
# COMPACT_ATOMS: atom_id res chain seq x y z
N VAL A 1 -4.63 15.01 -14.19
CA VAL A 1 -4.80 14.37 -12.86
C VAL A 1 -5.87 15.19 -12.16
N GLY A 2 -6.99 14.55 -11.78
CA GLY A 2 -8.11 15.25 -11.13
C GLY A 2 -7.69 15.84 -9.79
N ASP A 3 -8.33 16.94 -9.42
CA ASP A 3 -8.12 17.62 -8.14
C ASP A 3 -8.84 16.78 -7.05
N PHE A 4 -8.08 15.93 -6.35
CA PHE A 4 -8.61 15.14 -5.25
C PHE A 4 -8.53 15.97 -3.96
N PRO A 5 -9.62 16.12 -3.20
CA PRO A 5 -9.58 16.82 -1.92
C PRO A 5 -8.75 16.01 -0.90
N PHE A 6 -7.80 16.68 -0.29
CA PHE A 6 -7.03 16.11 0.82
C PHE A 6 -7.65 16.52 2.15
N VAL A 7 -7.56 15.64 3.14
CA VAL A 7 -7.99 15.88 4.52
C VAL A 7 -6.79 15.58 5.42
N ASP A 8 -6.51 16.50 6.34
CA ASP A 8 -5.48 16.27 7.35
C ASP A 8 -5.94 15.17 8.31
N MET A 9 -5.19 14.09 8.36
CA MET A 9 -5.48 12.94 9.24
C MET A 9 -5.24 13.27 10.73
N GLU A 10 -4.59 14.39 11.03
CA GLU A 10 -4.43 14.88 12.41
C GLU A 10 -5.64 15.73 12.87
N ASP A 11 -6.57 16.05 11.98
CA ASP A 11 -7.85 16.71 12.29
C ASP A 11 -8.98 15.66 12.32
N PRO A 12 -9.39 15.16 13.51
CA PRO A 12 -10.41 14.14 13.62
C PRO A 12 -11.79 14.58 13.12
N ASP A 13 -12.13 15.85 13.27
CA ASP A 13 -13.42 16.38 12.84
C ASP A 13 -13.51 16.45 11.32
N ALA A 14 -12.43 16.86 10.65
CA ALA A 14 -12.33 16.84 9.20
C ALA A 14 -12.38 15.41 8.63
N VAL A 15 -11.70 14.46 9.29
CA VAL A 15 -11.75 13.04 8.92
C VAL A 15 -13.17 12.48 9.07
N VAL A 16 -13.84 12.71 10.20
CA VAL A 16 -15.23 12.26 10.43
C VAL A 16 -16.19 12.88 9.41
N ALA A 17 -16.02 14.15 9.07
CA ALA A 17 -16.83 14.79 8.04
C ALA A 17 -16.60 14.17 6.64
N ALA A 18 -15.38 13.77 6.32
CA ALA A 18 -15.06 13.07 5.08
C ALA A 18 -15.64 11.64 5.06
N VAL A 19 -15.50 10.90 6.16
CA VAL A 19 -16.04 9.55 6.35
C VAL A 19 -17.55 9.53 6.11
N ARG A 20 -18.29 10.47 6.68
CA ARG A 20 -19.76 10.55 6.49
C ARG A 20 -20.21 10.81 5.06
N ARG A 21 -19.35 11.42 4.24
CA ARG A 21 -19.63 11.64 2.81
C ARG A 21 -19.20 10.48 1.91
N ALA A 22 -18.34 9.61 2.44
CA ALA A 22 -17.82 8.47 1.68
C ALA A 22 -18.83 7.34 1.62
N THR A 23 -18.86 6.61 0.52
CA THR A 23 -19.57 5.34 0.39
C THR A 23 -18.64 4.15 0.65
N HIS A 24 -17.37 4.30 0.32
CA HIS A 24 -16.33 3.30 0.53
C HIS A 24 -15.15 3.94 1.23
N ILE A 25 -14.61 3.27 2.24
CA ILE A 25 -13.45 3.71 3.01
C ILE A 25 -12.41 2.62 2.91
N VAL A 26 -11.27 2.96 2.31
CA VAL A 26 -10.13 2.04 2.13
C VAL A 26 -9.00 2.51 3.03
N THR A 27 -8.50 1.64 3.90
CA THR A 27 -7.36 1.93 4.77
C THR A 27 -6.10 1.18 4.30
N ALA A 28 -4.95 1.85 4.37
CA ALA A 28 -3.66 1.37 3.86
C ALA A 28 -2.47 1.89 4.71
N THR A 29 -2.64 1.99 6.02
CA THR A 29 -1.63 2.54 6.92
C THR A 29 -0.63 1.50 7.41
N SER A 30 -0.99 0.22 7.36
CA SER A 30 -0.28 -0.92 7.94
C SER A 30 0.01 -0.78 9.45
N VAL A 31 -0.80 0.01 10.16
CA VAL A 31 -0.67 0.23 11.62
C VAL A 31 -1.86 -0.37 12.34
N ALA A 32 -1.63 -1.44 13.09
CA ALA A 32 -2.69 -2.18 13.81
C ALA A 32 -3.56 -1.25 14.66
N GLY A 33 -4.88 -1.32 14.47
CA GLY A 33 -5.88 -0.62 15.26
C GLY A 33 -5.83 0.92 15.20
N VAL A 34 -5.12 1.50 14.24
CA VAL A 34 -4.94 2.96 14.18
C VAL A 34 -6.26 3.71 14.02
N ILE A 35 -7.18 3.18 13.23
CA ILE A 35 -8.48 3.83 12.97
C ILE A 35 -9.30 3.88 14.26
N GLY A 36 -9.49 2.76 14.93
CA GLY A 36 -10.29 2.71 16.17
C GLY A 36 -9.66 3.45 17.35
N ARG A 37 -8.33 3.66 17.34
CA ARG A 37 -7.66 4.46 18.39
C ARG A 37 -7.76 5.97 18.12
N ARG A 38 -7.83 6.40 16.88
CA ARG A 38 -7.79 7.84 16.53
C ARG A 38 -9.15 8.46 16.32
N TYR A 39 -10.14 7.66 15.88
CA TYR A 39 -11.43 8.19 15.45
C TYR A 39 -12.60 7.47 16.13
N PRO A 40 -13.74 8.14 16.33
CA PRO A 40 -14.94 7.51 16.83
C PRO A 40 -15.49 6.49 15.83
N VAL A 41 -15.86 5.30 16.30
CA VAL A 41 -16.31 4.18 15.45
C VAL A 41 -17.65 4.45 14.75
N GLY A 42 -18.59 5.14 15.46
CA GLY A 42 -19.94 5.36 14.97
C GLY A 42 -20.04 5.87 13.52
N PRO A 43 -19.38 6.97 13.17
CA PRO A 43 -19.42 7.53 11.82
C PRO A 43 -18.99 6.56 10.71
N PHE A 44 -18.11 5.61 11.00
CA PHE A 44 -17.69 4.58 10.05
C PHE A 44 -18.71 3.46 9.84
N LEU A 45 -19.70 3.35 10.73
CA LEU A 45 -20.73 2.30 10.68
C LEU A 45 -22.10 2.83 10.21
N GLU A 46 -22.16 4.04 9.67
CA GLU A 46 -23.39 4.67 9.17
C GLU A 46 -23.79 4.20 7.75
N GLY A 47 -23.25 3.05 7.29
CA GLY A 47 -23.60 2.45 5.99
C GLY A 47 -22.46 2.42 4.97
N GLN A 48 -21.26 2.81 5.36
CA GLN A 48 -20.06 2.76 4.52
C GLN A 48 -19.57 1.31 4.34
N VAL A 49 -18.99 1.01 3.18
CA VAL A 49 -18.22 -0.21 2.95
C VAL A 49 -16.80 0.03 3.45
N LEU A 50 -16.41 -0.70 4.50
CA LEU A 50 -15.07 -0.59 5.07
C LEU A 50 -14.15 -1.65 4.49
N VAL A 51 -12.96 -1.24 4.06
CA VAL A 51 -11.98 -2.11 3.40
C VAL A 51 -10.61 -1.90 4.02
N ASN A 52 -9.96 -2.99 4.42
CA ASN A 52 -8.56 -3.00 4.81
C ASN A 52 -7.69 -3.52 3.64
N ILE A 53 -6.64 -2.80 3.27
CA ILE A 53 -5.60 -3.28 2.33
C ILE A 53 -4.19 -3.22 2.95
N GLY A 54 -4.08 -2.74 4.19
CA GLY A 54 -2.83 -2.79 4.94
C GLY A 54 -2.52 -4.20 5.46
N ALA A 55 -1.26 -4.44 5.80
CA ALA A 55 -0.81 -5.75 6.29
C ALA A 55 -1.39 -6.14 7.67
N GLU A 56 -1.85 -5.14 8.44
CA GLU A 56 -2.38 -5.32 9.79
C GLU A 56 -3.90 -5.04 9.83
N ASP A 57 -4.59 -5.47 10.91
CA ASP A 57 -5.96 -5.00 11.20
C ASP A 57 -5.93 -3.53 11.62
N GLU A 58 -6.13 -2.63 10.69
CA GLU A 58 -6.07 -1.18 10.92
C GLU A 58 -7.27 -0.64 11.69
N TYR A 59 -8.41 -1.32 11.63
CA TYR A 59 -9.63 -0.93 12.32
C TYR A 59 -9.59 -1.23 13.82
N GLY A 60 -8.95 -2.34 14.21
CA GLY A 60 -8.77 -2.75 15.60
C GLY A 60 -10.03 -3.30 16.28
N PRO A 61 -9.94 -3.63 17.58
CA PRO A 61 -10.97 -4.41 18.28
C PRO A 61 -12.29 -3.66 18.50
N LEU A 62 -12.31 -2.34 18.35
CA LEU A 62 -13.54 -1.56 18.50
C LEU A 62 -14.50 -1.69 17.32
N PHE A 63 -14.01 -2.13 16.17
CA PHE A 63 -14.85 -2.43 15.01
C PHE A 63 -15.22 -3.92 15.00
N PRO A 64 -16.51 -4.28 14.86
CA PRO A 64 -16.90 -5.68 14.66
C PRO A 64 -16.26 -6.26 13.38
N GLU A 65 -15.82 -7.52 13.41
CA GLU A 65 -15.18 -8.15 12.25
C GLU A 65 -16.04 -8.10 10.99
N GLN A 66 -17.35 -8.33 11.15
CA GLN A 66 -18.32 -8.34 10.06
C GLN A 66 -18.59 -6.95 9.46
N SER A 67 -18.18 -5.86 10.13
CA SER A 67 -18.38 -4.51 9.62
C SER A 67 -17.31 -4.11 8.60
N VAL A 68 -16.25 -4.88 8.49
CA VAL A 68 -15.15 -4.64 7.53
C VAL A 68 -15.09 -5.79 6.54
N LEU A 69 -14.93 -5.47 5.27
CA LEU A 69 -14.86 -6.46 4.20
C LEU A 69 -13.76 -7.48 4.51
N ASN A 70 -13.99 -8.75 4.14
CA ASN A 70 -13.07 -9.86 4.41
C ASN A 70 -12.66 -9.99 5.90
N ARG A 71 -13.58 -9.62 6.83
CA ARG A 71 -13.34 -9.72 8.29
C ARG A 71 -12.04 -9.05 8.73
N LYS A 72 -11.78 -7.84 8.23
CA LYS A 72 -10.58 -7.03 8.47
C LYS A 72 -9.27 -7.57 7.88
N VAL A 73 -9.25 -8.80 7.36
CA VAL A 73 -8.09 -9.29 6.60
C VAL A 73 -7.97 -8.48 5.32
N ALA A 74 -6.76 -8.11 4.98
CA ALA A 74 -6.49 -7.30 3.79
C ALA A 74 -7.07 -7.97 2.52
N VAL A 75 -7.93 -7.24 1.81
CA VAL A 75 -8.69 -7.82 0.68
C VAL A 75 -7.81 -8.21 -0.49
N ASN A 76 -6.65 -7.59 -0.66
CA ASN A 76 -5.68 -7.95 -1.68
C ASN A 76 -5.17 -9.39 -1.52
N PHE A 77 -5.24 -9.98 -0.32
CA PHE A 77 -4.91 -11.40 -0.10
C PHE A 77 -6.07 -12.36 -0.39
N ALA A 78 -7.29 -11.84 -0.53
CA ALA A 78 -8.48 -12.63 -0.81
C ALA A 78 -8.85 -12.65 -2.30
N LEU A 79 -8.20 -11.83 -3.12
CA LEU A 79 -8.44 -11.77 -4.56
C LEU A 79 -7.74 -12.93 -5.27
N GLU A 80 -8.33 -13.42 -6.36
CA GLU A 80 -7.74 -14.46 -7.23
C GLU A 80 -6.41 -13.99 -7.83
N GLU A 81 -6.32 -12.70 -8.19
CA GLU A 81 -5.09 -12.04 -8.62
C GLU A 81 -4.80 -10.83 -7.70
N PRO A 82 -4.17 -11.06 -6.53
CA PRO A 82 -4.00 -10.03 -5.52
C PRO A 82 -3.09 -8.87 -5.96
N THR A 83 -2.08 -9.17 -6.76
CA THR A 83 -1.15 -8.16 -7.31
C THR A 83 -0.73 -8.57 -8.71
N HIS A 84 -1.01 -7.72 -9.66
CA HIS A 84 -0.57 -7.94 -11.04
C HIS A 84 0.95 -7.97 -11.12
N LEU A 85 1.54 -9.04 -11.68
CA LEU A 85 2.99 -9.22 -11.80
C LEU A 85 3.67 -8.00 -12.45
N ARG A 86 3.03 -7.37 -13.43
CA ARG A 86 3.55 -6.17 -14.11
C ARG A 86 3.92 -5.01 -13.18
N TYR A 87 3.24 -4.88 -12.01
CA TYR A 87 3.52 -3.83 -11.03
C TYR A 87 4.58 -4.19 -10.01
N ILE A 88 4.93 -5.48 -9.89
CA ILE A 88 5.93 -5.95 -8.92
C ILE A 88 7.18 -6.52 -9.59
N GLU A 89 7.22 -6.58 -10.92
CA GLU A 89 8.37 -7.12 -11.66
C GLU A 89 9.69 -6.42 -11.31
N THR A 90 9.65 -5.08 -11.12
CA THR A 90 10.84 -4.31 -10.72
C THR A 90 11.35 -4.71 -9.34
N THR A 91 10.42 -4.97 -8.40
CA THR A 91 10.78 -5.43 -7.06
C THR A 91 11.44 -6.80 -7.11
N PHE A 92 10.90 -7.73 -7.89
CA PHE A 92 11.51 -9.06 -8.07
C PHE A 92 12.86 -8.98 -8.80
N ALA A 93 12.99 -8.11 -9.80
CA ALA A 93 14.25 -7.89 -10.48
C ALA A 93 15.32 -7.36 -9.49
N LEU A 94 14.95 -6.42 -8.62
CA LEU A 94 15.84 -5.89 -7.59
C LEU A 94 16.22 -6.95 -6.55
N GLN A 95 15.28 -7.81 -6.14
CA GLN A 95 15.57 -8.93 -5.23
C GLN A 95 16.56 -9.91 -5.84
N ASN A 96 16.38 -10.28 -7.11
CA ASN A 96 17.29 -11.18 -7.82
C ASN A 96 18.69 -10.56 -7.99
N ALA A 97 18.76 -9.30 -8.42
CA ALA A 97 20.02 -8.57 -8.54
C ALA A 97 20.71 -8.39 -7.18
N GLY A 98 19.95 -8.13 -6.13
CA GLY A 98 20.45 -8.05 -4.75
C GLY A 98 21.03 -9.38 -4.26
N LEU A 99 20.41 -10.51 -4.59
CA LEU A 99 20.93 -11.83 -4.28
C LEU A 99 22.27 -12.08 -5.00
N GLU A 100 22.35 -11.78 -6.30
CA GLU A 100 23.59 -11.89 -7.08
C GLU A 100 24.68 -11.00 -6.48
N TRP A 101 24.32 -9.77 -6.10
CA TRP A 101 25.27 -8.86 -5.46
C TRP A 101 25.83 -9.44 -4.16
N VAL A 102 24.98 -9.98 -3.28
CA VAL A 102 25.41 -10.60 -2.00
C VAL A 102 26.33 -11.79 -2.24
N LEU A 103 26.04 -12.62 -3.23
CA LEU A 103 26.90 -13.77 -3.58
C LEU A 103 28.29 -13.33 -4.03
N ASN A 104 28.40 -12.18 -4.69
CA ASN A 104 29.68 -11.62 -5.15
C ASN A 104 30.40 -10.79 -4.08
N HIS A 105 29.76 -10.53 -2.92
CA HIS A 105 30.30 -9.74 -1.80
C HIS A 105 30.22 -10.52 -0.49
N PRO A 106 30.97 -11.63 -0.35
CA PRO A 106 30.87 -12.51 0.82
C PRO A 106 31.31 -11.84 2.14
N GLU A 107 31.96 -10.69 2.07
CA GLU A 107 32.31 -9.86 3.22
C GLU A 107 31.14 -9.04 3.78
N ALA A 108 30.08 -8.83 3.00
CA ALA A 108 28.92 -8.05 3.43
C ALA A 108 28.23 -8.70 4.64
N ARG A 109 27.85 -7.90 5.62
CA ARG A 109 27.18 -8.34 6.86
C ARG A 109 26.01 -7.45 7.21
N GLY A 110 25.01 -8.03 7.88
CA GLY A 110 23.82 -7.30 8.32
C GLY A 110 22.84 -7.01 7.19
N ILE A 111 22.07 -5.93 7.35
CA ILE A 111 21.14 -5.44 6.33
C ILE A 111 21.90 -4.55 5.37
N VAL A 112 21.91 -4.92 4.10
CA VAL A 112 22.59 -4.17 3.05
C VAL A 112 21.54 -3.61 2.10
N VAL A 113 21.61 -2.30 1.85
CA VAL A 113 20.80 -1.64 0.82
C VAL A 113 21.45 -1.89 -0.53
N PRO A 114 20.72 -2.32 -1.57
CA PRO A 114 21.26 -2.48 -2.90
C PRO A 114 21.95 -1.18 -3.39
N PRO A 115 23.14 -1.27 -4.03
CA PRO A 115 23.83 -0.09 -4.52
C PRO A 115 22.97 0.78 -5.45
N GLU A 116 23.03 2.09 -5.30
CA GLU A 116 22.27 3.06 -6.10
C GLU A 116 22.41 2.84 -7.62
N PRO A 117 23.63 2.59 -8.18
CA PRO A 117 23.77 2.30 -9.62
C PRO A 117 23.00 1.06 -10.08
N MET A 118 22.85 0.05 -9.21
CA MET A 118 22.04 -1.13 -9.51
C MET A 118 20.54 -0.77 -9.59
N GLN A 119 20.06 0.01 -8.63
CA GLN A 119 18.67 0.47 -8.60
C GLN A 119 18.34 1.33 -9.83
N GLU A 120 19.21 2.29 -10.15
CA GLU A 120 19.08 3.16 -11.33
C GLU A 120 19.06 2.36 -12.63
N SER A 121 19.97 1.41 -12.79
CA SER A 121 20.03 0.55 -13.98
C SER A 121 18.75 -0.26 -14.17
N LEU A 122 18.21 -0.83 -13.09
CA LEU A 122 16.94 -1.57 -13.14
C LEU A 122 15.75 -0.65 -13.47
N LEU A 123 15.70 0.54 -12.88
CA LEU A 123 14.66 1.52 -13.20
C LEU A 123 14.72 1.97 -14.67
N GLU A 124 15.91 2.15 -15.21
CA GLU A 124 16.08 2.50 -16.64
C GLU A 124 15.56 1.39 -17.56
N ILE A 125 15.86 0.12 -17.24
CA ILE A 125 15.33 -1.02 -17.98
C ILE A 125 13.80 -1.04 -17.94
N VAL A 126 13.21 -0.85 -16.76
CA VAL A 126 11.74 -0.84 -16.60
C VAL A 126 11.10 0.33 -17.34
N ARG A 127 11.70 1.51 -17.32
CA ARG A 127 11.22 2.67 -18.08
C ARG A 127 11.25 2.42 -19.59
N ARG A 128 12.23 1.69 -20.08
CA ARG A 128 12.39 1.41 -21.49
C ARG A 128 11.57 0.21 -21.96
N GLU A 129 11.62 -0.90 -21.25
CA GLU A 129 11.16 -2.22 -21.68
C GLU A 129 10.16 -2.88 -20.75
N GLY A 130 9.97 -2.37 -19.53
CA GLY A 130 9.07 -2.96 -18.54
C GLY A 130 7.61 -2.95 -18.97
N ALA A 131 6.83 -3.87 -18.41
CA ALA A 131 5.41 -4.02 -18.73
C ALA A 131 4.58 -2.76 -18.39
N ILE A 132 5.09 -1.90 -17.50
CA ILE A 132 4.46 -0.63 -17.10
C ILE A 132 5.13 0.61 -17.71
N ALA A 133 6.08 0.45 -18.65
CA ALA A 133 6.83 1.56 -19.24
C ALA A 133 5.92 2.66 -19.86
N GLY A 134 4.78 2.26 -20.43
CA GLY A 134 3.79 3.21 -20.95
C GLY A 134 3.14 4.04 -19.86
N GLU A 135 2.82 3.44 -18.73
CA GLU A 135 2.17 4.09 -17.58
C GLU A 135 3.14 5.04 -16.87
N LEU A 136 4.41 4.63 -16.73
CA LEU A 136 5.45 5.49 -16.15
C LEU A 136 5.62 6.78 -16.95
N ARG A 137 5.63 6.69 -18.29
CA ARG A 137 5.68 7.88 -19.15
C ARG A 137 4.48 8.81 -18.97
N LEU A 138 3.27 8.29 -18.68
CA LEU A 138 2.09 9.11 -18.44
C LEU A 138 2.17 9.94 -17.14
N ILE A 139 2.94 9.48 -16.16
CA ILE A 139 3.14 10.18 -14.88
C ILE A 139 4.47 10.95 -14.81
N GLY A 140 5.22 11.00 -15.94
CA GLY A 140 6.46 11.77 -16.04
C GLY A 140 7.71 11.11 -15.46
N LEU A 141 7.69 9.77 -15.32
CA LEU A 141 8.81 8.96 -14.86
C LEU A 141 9.48 8.19 -16.01
#